data_229ea284063d0cbbd01def06515e699e
#
_entry.id   229ea284063d0cbbd01def06515e699e
#
_cell.length_a   1.000
_cell.length_b   1.000
_cell.length_c   1.000
_cell.angle_alpha   90.00
_cell.angle_beta   90.00
_cell.angle_gamma   90.00
#
_symmetry.space_group_name_H-M   'P 1'
#
loop_
_entity.id
_entity.type
_entity.pdbx_description
1 polymer ?
#
loop_
_entity_poly.entity_id
_entity_poly.type
_entity_poly.pdbx_seq_one_letter_code
_entity_poly.pdbx_strand_id
1 'polypeptide(L)'
;MNDLQDAKSQDVAQRDVGTPDIEARQISELDTSNQPSGKSKFGFSTWKILALILLLALVLRLWGIDWDQGGLFHPDERAFLSQVYDLQFPEGDEWANVFDPDESTLNPGSFNWGSLPHYALKSVHYLVAPYKWMSIFDLRYAGRALSAISDTFTVLLIFMIGRSVFSSRVGLLAALLSAIAVQQIQLSHFFAVDTFMTTF
;
A
#
# COMPACT_ATOMS: atom_id res chain seq x y z
N MET A 1 -77.72 34.87 -25.44
CA MET A 1 -76.70 33.86 -25.90
C MET A 1 -75.27 34.28 -25.47
N ASN A 2 -75.22 35.14 -24.45
CA ASN A 2 -73.94 35.67 -23.94
C ASN A 2 -73.59 35.19 -22.49
N ASP A 3 -74.50 34.56 -21.77
CA ASP A 3 -74.29 34.21 -20.36
C ASP A 3 -73.59 32.88 -20.13
N LEU A 4 -73.35 32.11 -21.22
CA LEU A 4 -72.63 30.82 -21.12
C LEU A 4 -71.16 30.91 -21.43
N GLN A 5 -70.64 32.05 -21.87
CA GLN A 5 -69.20 32.24 -22.14
C GLN A 5 -68.44 32.80 -20.89
N ASP A 6 -69.12 33.55 -20.07
CA ASP A 6 -68.54 34.15 -18.90
C ASP A 6 -68.29 33.15 -17.73
N ALA A 7 -69.12 32.12 -17.61
CA ALA A 7 -69.03 31.07 -16.64
C ALA A 7 -67.78 30.11 -16.89
N LYS A 8 -67.38 30.01 -18.16
CA LYS A 8 -66.25 29.15 -18.50
C LYS A 8 -64.86 29.78 -18.38
N SER A 9 -64.79 31.11 -18.35
CA SER A 9 -63.58 31.88 -18.15
C SER A 9 -63.13 32.00 -16.72
N GLN A 10 -64.05 31.89 -15.76
CA GLN A 10 -63.73 32.00 -14.33
C GLN A 10 -63.23 30.69 -13.71
N ASP A 11 -63.58 29.54 -14.31
CA ASP A 11 -63.19 28.23 -13.78
C ASP A 11 -61.77 27.78 -14.23
N VAL A 12 -61.16 28.47 -15.21
CA VAL A 12 -59.79 28.22 -15.69
C VAL A 12 -58.76 29.05 -14.92
N ALA A 13 -59.15 30.14 -14.30
CA ALA A 13 -58.21 31.04 -13.62
C ALA A 13 -57.84 30.64 -12.14
N GLN A 14 -58.47 29.59 -11.59
CA GLN A 14 -58.36 29.22 -10.20
C GLN A 14 -57.62 27.88 -9.92
N ARG A 15 -57.00 27.30 -10.93
CA ARG A 15 -56.29 26.01 -10.77
C ARG A 15 -54.78 26.07 -10.78
N ASP A 16 -54.13 27.23 -10.77
CA ASP A 16 -52.69 27.29 -11.00
C ASP A 16 -51.89 28.10 -9.95
N VAL A 17 -52.27 28.01 -8.66
CA VAL A 17 -51.47 28.59 -7.56
C VAL A 17 -51.36 27.57 -6.43
N GLY A 18 -50.52 26.53 -6.54
CA GLY A 18 -50.35 25.63 -5.43
C GLY A 18 -49.26 24.54 -5.54
N THR A 19 -48.58 24.39 -6.67
CA THR A 19 -47.69 23.22 -6.87
C THR A 19 -46.18 23.50 -6.94
N PRO A 20 -45.61 24.68 -7.18
CA PRO A 20 -44.14 24.80 -7.24
C PRO A 20 -43.45 24.73 -5.88
N ASP A 21 -44.11 25.14 -4.82
CA ASP A 21 -43.47 25.19 -3.48
C ASP A 21 -43.40 23.82 -2.79
N ILE A 22 -44.31 22.90 -3.11
CA ILE A 22 -44.32 21.55 -2.51
C ILE A 22 -43.30 20.65 -3.23
N GLU A 23 -43.19 20.70 -4.53
CA GLU A 23 -42.17 19.98 -5.28
C GLU A 23 -40.76 20.50 -4.97
N ALA A 24 -40.57 21.82 -4.86
CA ALA A 24 -39.28 22.39 -4.51
C ALA A 24 -38.87 22.01 -3.10
N ARG A 25 -39.80 21.90 -2.16
CA ARG A 25 -39.48 21.41 -0.79
C ARG A 25 -39.18 19.92 -0.77
N GLN A 26 -39.91 19.10 -1.50
CA GLN A 26 -39.62 17.66 -1.60
C GLN A 26 -38.28 17.37 -2.27
N ILE A 27 -37.91 18.13 -3.29
CA ILE A 27 -36.58 18.01 -3.95
C ILE A 27 -35.47 18.46 -2.98
N SER A 28 -35.66 19.53 -2.21
CA SER A 28 -34.67 19.99 -1.24
C SER A 28 -34.50 19.03 -0.05
N GLU A 29 -35.58 18.36 0.38
CA GLU A 29 -35.53 17.32 1.43
C GLU A 29 -34.89 16.02 0.95
N LEU A 30 -35.08 15.64 -0.32
CA LEU A 30 -34.43 14.49 -0.95
C LEU A 30 -32.93 14.72 -1.15
N ASP A 31 -32.52 15.95 -1.47
CA ASP A 31 -31.11 16.29 -1.68
C ASP A 31 -30.32 16.37 -0.37
N THR A 32 -30.99 16.74 0.74
CA THR A 32 -30.35 16.72 2.07
C THR A 32 -30.23 15.33 2.67
N SER A 33 -31.06 14.36 2.26
CA SER A 33 -30.99 12.97 2.74
C SER A 33 -29.86 12.15 2.07
N ASN A 34 -29.34 12.63 0.95
CA ASN A 34 -28.32 11.96 0.17
C ASN A 34 -26.93 12.59 0.30
N GLN A 35 -26.70 13.43 1.29
CA GLN A 35 -25.33 13.84 1.61
C GLN A 35 -24.54 12.62 2.10
N PRO A 36 -23.40 12.28 1.46
CA PRO A 36 -22.56 11.20 1.96
C PRO A 36 -22.15 11.55 3.39
N SER A 37 -22.66 10.74 4.31
CA SER A 37 -22.36 10.77 5.73
C SER A 37 -20.88 11.10 5.96
N GLY A 38 -20.66 12.16 6.73
CA GLY A 38 -19.36 12.80 6.96
C GLY A 38 -18.23 11.80 7.16
N LYS A 39 -17.08 12.09 6.58
CA LYS A 39 -15.82 11.37 6.73
C LYS A 39 -15.64 11.00 8.21
N SER A 40 -15.84 9.73 8.52
CA SER A 40 -15.66 9.19 9.86
C SER A 40 -14.29 9.65 10.39
N LYS A 41 -14.30 10.50 11.43
CA LYS A 41 -13.08 10.92 12.08
C LYS A 41 -12.33 9.66 12.52
N PHE A 42 -11.05 9.57 12.16
CA PHE A 42 -10.18 8.47 12.53
C PHE A 42 -10.16 8.37 14.06
N GLY A 43 -10.93 7.44 14.61
CA GLY A 43 -11.04 7.27 16.06
C GLY A 43 -9.73 6.74 16.63
N PHE A 44 -9.31 7.24 17.79
CA PHE A 44 -8.13 6.79 18.52
C PHE A 44 -8.10 5.24 18.71
N SER A 45 -9.27 4.62 18.81
CA SER A 45 -9.44 3.17 18.91
C SER A 45 -9.03 2.45 17.61
N THR A 46 -9.40 2.98 16.44
CA THR A 46 -9.05 2.37 15.12
C THR A 46 -7.53 2.33 14.93
N TRP A 47 -6.84 3.40 15.35
CA TRP A 47 -5.38 3.47 15.25
C TRP A 47 -4.67 2.44 16.11
N LYS A 48 -5.16 2.22 17.33
CA LYS A 48 -4.61 1.19 18.21
C LYS A 48 -4.79 -0.22 17.64
N ILE A 49 -5.97 -0.51 17.09
CA ILE A 49 -6.25 -1.81 16.47
C ILE A 49 -5.35 -2.01 15.23
N LEU A 50 -5.21 -0.99 14.38
CA LEU A 50 -4.31 -1.06 13.24
C LEU A 50 -2.85 -1.28 13.66
N ALA A 51 -2.36 -0.55 14.67
CA ALA A 51 -1.02 -0.74 15.19
C ALA A 51 -0.78 -2.16 15.70
N LEU A 52 -1.79 -2.75 16.37
CA LEU A 52 -1.72 -4.14 16.83
C LEU A 52 -1.68 -5.14 15.64
N ILE A 53 -2.48 -4.89 14.59
CA ILE A 53 -2.46 -5.73 13.37
C ILE A 53 -1.11 -5.62 12.67
N LEU A 54 -0.54 -4.42 12.54
CA LEU A 54 0.77 -4.23 11.92
C LEU A 54 1.89 -4.86 12.74
N LEU A 55 1.81 -4.77 14.07
CA LEU A 55 2.75 -5.46 14.96
C LEU A 55 2.66 -6.99 14.80
N LEU A 56 1.44 -7.53 14.78
CA LEU A 56 1.21 -8.94 14.52
C LEU A 56 1.78 -9.35 13.14
N ALA A 57 1.51 -8.57 12.10
CA ALA A 57 2.02 -8.81 10.77
C ALA A 57 3.55 -8.86 10.74
N LEU A 58 4.21 -7.90 11.39
CA LEU A 58 5.67 -7.82 11.46
C LEU A 58 6.26 -8.99 12.26
N VAL A 59 5.66 -9.33 13.40
CA VAL A 59 6.12 -10.46 14.23
C VAL A 59 6.03 -11.78 13.44
N LEU A 60 4.91 -12.04 12.75
CA LEU A 60 4.75 -13.27 11.96
C LEU A 60 5.76 -13.35 10.82
N ARG A 61 6.18 -12.24 10.23
CA ARG A 61 7.13 -12.17 9.11
C ARG A 61 8.59 -12.23 9.54
N LEU A 62 8.88 -11.81 10.76
CA LEU A 62 10.23 -11.89 11.31
C LEU A 62 10.47 -13.20 12.10
N TRP A 63 9.40 -13.86 12.53
CA TRP A 63 9.51 -15.11 13.27
C TRP A 63 10.06 -16.22 12.37
N GLY A 64 11.19 -16.81 12.77
CA GLY A 64 11.82 -17.87 11.98
C GLY A 64 12.56 -17.37 10.74
N ILE A 65 13.05 -16.13 10.73
CA ILE A 65 13.78 -15.52 9.62
C ILE A 65 15.01 -16.34 9.18
N ASP A 66 15.53 -17.21 10.04
CA ASP A 66 16.63 -18.15 9.78
C ASP A 66 16.15 -19.61 9.62
N TRP A 67 14.96 -19.80 9.05
CA TRP A 67 14.32 -21.10 8.91
C TRP A 67 15.18 -22.12 8.14
N ASP A 68 16.04 -21.67 7.23
CA ASP A 68 16.92 -22.48 6.38
C ASP A 68 18.34 -22.66 6.93
N GLN A 69 18.63 -22.11 8.11
CA GLN A 69 19.94 -22.17 8.78
C GLN A 69 21.13 -21.82 7.86
N GLY A 70 20.88 -20.91 6.90
CA GLY A 70 21.89 -20.45 5.93
C GLY A 70 21.95 -21.24 4.63
N GLY A 71 21.03 -22.14 4.39
CA GLY A 71 21.00 -22.96 3.19
C GLY A 71 20.72 -22.19 1.90
N LEU A 72 20.10 -20.99 1.99
CA LEU A 72 19.74 -20.15 0.84
C LEU A 72 19.03 -20.97 -0.25
N PHE A 73 18.00 -21.72 0.15
CA PHE A 73 17.34 -22.67 -0.73
C PHE A 73 16.56 -21.99 -1.87
N HIS A 74 16.13 -20.73 -1.68
CA HIS A 74 15.42 -20.00 -2.72
C HIS A 74 16.42 -19.50 -3.80
N PRO A 75 16.27 -19.89 -5.07
CA PRO A 75 17.23 -19.56 -6.11
C PRO A 75 17.33 -18.05 -6.36
N ASP A 76 16.20 -17.34 -6.34
CA ASP A 76 16.19 -15.90 -6.57
C ASP A 76 16.88 -15.15 -5.43
N GLU A 77 16.68 -15.58 -4.18
CA GLU A 77 17.38 -14.98 -3.02
C GLU A 77 18.90 -15.09 -3.18
N ARG A 78 19.41 -16.26 -3.62
CA ARG A 78 20.84 -16.43 -3.87
C ARG A 78 21.35 -15.49 -4.96
N ALA A 79 20.60 -15.38 -6.07
CA ALA A 79 20.97 -14.50 -7.16
C ALA A 79 21.00 -13.03 -6.72
N PHE A 80 19.96 -12.58 -6.01
CA PHE A 80 19.90 -11.23 -5.45
C PHE A 80 21.05 -10.91 -4.50
N LEU A 81 21.30 -11.79 -3.54
CA LEU A 81 22.37 -11.59 -2.55
C LEU A 81 23.75 -11.54 -3.21
N SER A 82 24.01 -12.38 -4.21
CA SER A 82 25.26 -12.35 -4.98
C SER A 82 25.42 -11.01 -5.69
N GLN A 83 24.41 -10.59 -6.44
CA GLN A 83 24.45 -9.31 -7.16
C GLN A 83 24.65 -8.11 -6.20
N VAL A 84 23.93 -8.08 -5.08
CA VAL A 84 24.09 -7.01 -4.08
C VAL A 84 25.48 -7.02 -3.45
N TYR A 85 26.05 -8.20 -3.22
CA TYR A 85 27.37 -8.33 -2.65
C TYR A 85 28.44 -7.74 -3.57
N ASP A 86 28.30 -7.97 -4.88
CA ASP A 86 29.23 -7.51 -5.91
C ASP A 86 29.09 -6.00 -6.20
N LEU A 87 27.94 -5.37 -5.92
CA LEU A 87 27.77 -3.92 -6.06
C LEU A 87 28.75 -3.17 -5.15
N GLN A 88 29.23 -2.02 -5.63
CA GLN A 88 30.05 -1.10 -4.84
C GLN A 88 29.49 0.32 -4.93
N PHE A 89 29.53 1.08 -3.83
CA PHE A 89 29.23 2.50 -3.90
C PHE A 89 30.38 3.23 -4.60
N PRO A 90 30.05 4.15 -5.53
CA PRO A 90 31.10 4.92 -6.22
C PRO A 90 31.94 5.73 -5.26
N GLU A 91 33.26 5.77 -5.48
CA GLU A 91 34.21 6.57 -4.74
C GLU A 91 34.89 7.58 -5.66
N GLY A 92 35.15 8.80 -5.17
CA GLY A 92 35.89 9.83 -5.91
C GLY A 92 35.27 10.13 -7.30
N ASP A 93 36.04 9.92 -8.34
CA ASP A 93 35.66 10.23 -9.73
C ASP A 93 34.67 9.21 -10.34
N GLU A 94 34.45 8.06 -9.71
CA GLU A 94 33.48 7.04 -10.19
C GLU A 94 32.04 7.57 -10.23
N TRP A 95 31.73 8.60 -9.45
CA TRP A 95 30.43 9.27 -9.50
C TRP A 95 30.08 9.87 -10.87
N ALA A 96 31.09 10.20 -11.68
CA ALA A 96 30.88 10.69 -13.04
C ALA A 96 30.26 9.61 -13.95
N ASN A 97 30.57 8.34 -13.68
CA ASN A 97 30.16 7.19 -14.50
C ASN A 97 28.99 6.41 -13.89
N VAL A 98 28.33 6.93 -12.85
CA VAL A 98 27.26 6.22 -12.12
C VAL A 98 26.08 5.81 -13.01
N PHE A 99 25.84 6.54 -14.10
CA PHE A 99 24.79 6.24 -15.08
C PHE A 99 25.30 5.54 -16.33
N ASP A 100 26.60 5.24 -16.40
CA ASP A 100 27.15 4.47 -17.50
C ASP A 100 26.92 2.97 -17.24
N PRO A 101 26.20 2.25 -18.13
CA PRO A 101 25.89 0.86 -17.90
C PRO A 101 27.12 -0.06 -17.92
N ASP A 102 28.21 0.36 -18.55
CA ASP A 102 29.42 -0.48 -18.70
C ASP A 102 30.46 -0.20 -17.60
N GLU A 103 30.47 1.04 -17.05
CA GLU A 103 31.48 1.48 -16.09
C GLU A 103 30.94 1.66 -14.66
N SER A 104 29.61 1.65 -14.47
CA SER A 104 28.99 1.90 -13.16
C SER A 104 29.22 0.77 -12.19
N THR A 105 29.83 1.07 -11.05
CA THR A 105 30.00 0.16 -9.93
C THR A 105 28.68 -0.23 -9.24
N LEU A 106 27.60 0.51 -9.55
CA LEU A 106 26.23 0.23 -9.11
C LEU A 106 25.41 -0.60 -10.11
N ASN A 107 26.02 -1.06 -11.21
CA ASN A 107 25.33 -1.92 -12.16
C ASN A 107 25.22 -3.35 -11.62
N PRO A 108 23.99 -3.89 -11.34
CA PRO A 108 23.82 -5.26 -10.87
C PRO A 108 24.03 -6.32 -11.96
N GLY A 109 24.32 -5.91 -13.21
CA GLY A 109 24.51 -6.80 -14.37
C GLY A 109 23.22 -7.44 -14.87
N SER A 110 22.14 -7.41 -14.11
CA SER A 110 20.83 -7.93 -14.50
C SER A 110 19.71 -7.10 -13.87
N PHE A 111 18.72 -6.73 -14.69
CA PHE A 111 17.57 -5.91 -14.28
C PHE A 111 16.23 -6.66 -14.40
N ASN A 112 16.28 -8.00 -14.49
CA ASN A 112 15.09 -8.83 -14.70
C ASN A 112 13.99 -8.61 -13.66
N TRP A 113 14.37 -8.23 -12.44
CA TRP A 113 13.47 -8.01 -11.30
C TRP A 113 13.42 -6.56 -10.81
N GLY A 114 13.98 -5.63 -11.60
CA GLY A 114 14.18 -4.25 -11.16
C GLY A 114 15.37 -4.09 -10.22
N SER A 115 15.77 -2.84 -9.97
CA SER A 115 16.98 -2.53 -9.20
C SER A 115 16.70 -2.02 -7.77
N LEU A 116 15.46 -1.64 -7.47
CA LEU A 116 15.12 -1.06 -6.16
C LEU A 116 15.50 -1.97 -4.97
N PRO A 117 15.19 -3.27 -4.96
CA PRO A 117 15.58 -4.16 -3.87
C PRO A 117 17.11 -4.25 -3.71
N HIS A 118 17.85 -4.29 -4.82
CA HIS A 118 19.32 -4.34 -4.80
C HIS A 118 19.90 -3.12 -4.09
N TYR A 119 19.49 -1.92 -4.50
CA TYR A 119 19.99 -0.68 -3.91
C TYR A 119 19.53 -0.48 -2.46
N ALA A 120 18.31 -0.90 -2.13
CA ALA A 120 17.83 -0.88 -0.76
C ALA A 120 18.71 -1.75 0.16
N LEU A 121 18.98 -2.99 -0.24
CA LEU A 121 19.82 -3.90 0.55
C LEU A 121 21.29 -3.44 0.56
N LYS A 122 21.83 -2.96 -0.59
CA LYS A 122 23.19 -2.41 -0.64
C LYS A 122 23.36 -1.21 0.26
N SER A 123 22.35 -0.35 0.36
CA SER A 123 22.37 0.79 1.29
C SER A 123 22.44 0.34 2.74
N VAL A 124 21.67 -0.68 3.13
CA VAL A 124 21.76 -1.27 4.47
C VAL A 124 23.15 -1.87 4.72
N HIS A 125 23.67 -2.63 3.75
CA HIS A 125 25.01 -3.20 3.83
C HIS A 125 26.07 -2.11 4.07
N TYR A 126 26.04 -1.03 3.28
CA TYR A 126 26.97 0.09 3.40
C TYR A 126 26.89 0.79 4.76
N LEU A 127 25.69 1.02 5.27
CA LEU A 127 25.48 1.66 6.56
C LEU A 127 25.96 0.82 7.74
N VAL A 128 25.90 -0.51 7.63
CA VAL A 128 26.30 -1.44 8.70
C VAL A 128 27.77 -1.83 8.60
N ALA A 129 28.37 -1.85 7.41
CA ALA A 129 29.73 -2.27 7.16
C ALA A 129 30.81 -1.62 8.08
N PRO A 130 30.72 -0.32 8.44
CA PRO A 130 31.68 0.29 9.36
C PRO A 130 31.67 -0.29 10.79
N TYR A 131 30.55 -0.90 11.19
CA TYR A 131 30.32 -1.41 12.53
C TYR A 131 30.48 -2.93 12.63
N LYS A 132 30.20 -3.64 11.55
CA LYS A 132 30.27 -5.10 11.48
C LYS A 132 30.54 -5.55 10.05
N TRP A 133 31.58 -6.38 9.88
CA TRP A 133 31.77 -7.11 8.63
C TRP A 133 30.56 -8.02 8.38
N MET A 134 29.94 -7.86 7.22
CA MET A 134 28.80 -8.70 6.80
C MET A 134 29.22 -9.60 5.64
N SER A 135 29.17 -10.89 5.87
CA SER A 135 29.27 -11.88 4.81
C SER A 135 27.98 -11.92 3.99
N ILE A 136 28.00 -12.58 2.83
CA ILE A 136 26.80 -12.84 2.02
C ILE A 136 25.72 -13.57 2.85
N PHE A 137 26.12 -14.42 3.79
CA PHE A 137 25.20 -15.13 4.69
C PHE A 137 24.58 -14.21 5.75
N ASP A 138 25.28 -13.19 6.21
CA ASP A 138 24.72 -12.19 7.13
C ASP A 138 23.76 -11.25 6.37
N LEU A 139 24.09 -10.94 5.10
CA LEU A 139 23.31 -10.05 4.25
C LEU A 139 21.87 -10.58 4.03
N ARG A 140 21.65 -11.90 4.03
CA ARG A 140 20.32 -12.49 3.94
C ARG A 140 19.36 -12.01 5.03
N TYR A 141 19.84 -11.85 6.25
CA TYR A 141 18.99 -11.36 7.36
C TYR A 141 18.49 -9.95 7.10
N ALA A 142 19.36 -9.08 6.60
CA ALA A 142 18.98 -7.72 6.23
C ALA A 142 17.99 -7.73 5.05
N GLY A 143 18.22 -8.56 4.04
CA GLY A 143 17.32 -8.73 2.90
C GLY A 143 15.93 -9.23 3.31
N ARG A 144 15.88 -10.29 4.11
CA ARG A 144 14.61 -10.86 4.63
C ARG A 144 13.89 -9.87 5.55
N ALA A 145 14.61 -9.10 6.36
CA ALA A 145 14.01 -8.04 7.17
C ALA A 145 13.41 -6.93 6.30
N LEU A 146 14.07 -6.54 5.20
CA LEU A 146 13.51 -5.60 4.23
C LEU A 146 12.25 -6.16 3.58
N SER A 147 12.22 -7.44 3.19
CA SER A 147 11.02 -8.10 2.66
C SER A 147 9.89 -8.10 3.68
N ALA A 148 10.16 -8.44 4.94
CA ALA A 148 9.18 -8.43 6.02
C ALA A 148 8.59 -7.03 6.28
N ILE A 149 9.41 -5.99 6.24
CA ILE A 149 8.98 -4.59 6.38
C ILE A 149 8.12 -4.18 5.17
N SER A 150 8.57 -4.49 3.95
CA SER A 150 7.83 -4.18 2.71
C SER A 150 6.44 -4.82 2.72
N ASP A 151 6.35 -6.11 3.04
CA ASP A 151 5.07 -6.81 3.09
C ASP A 151 4.18 -6.33 4.26
N THR A 152 4.76 -5.94 5.40
CA THR A 152 4.01 -5.26 6.47
C THR A 152 3.46 -3.92 6.01
N PHE A 153 4.20 -3.19 5.18
CA PHE A 153 3.71 -1.95 4.57
C PHE A 153 2.57 -2.23 3.58
N THR A 154 2.59 -3.34 2.85
CA THR A 154 1.45 -3.80 2.03
C THR A 154 0.18 -3.98 2.87
N VAL A 155 0.28 -4.56 4.07
CA VAL A 155 -0.86 -4.67 5.01
C VAL A 155 -1.43 -3.29 5.36
N LEU A 156 -0.57 -2.28 5.58
CA LEU A 156 -1.01 -0.91 5.81
C LEU A 156 -1.72 -0.32 4.59
N LEU A 157 -1.19 -0.52 3.39
CA LEU A 157 -1.82 -0.05 2.15
C LEU A 157 -3.20 -0.69 1.93
N ILE A 158 -3.34 -1.98 2.20
CA ILE A 158 -4.64 -2.70 2.15
C ILE A 158 -5.64 -2.07 3.12
N PHE A 159 -5.21 -1.73 4.35
CA PHE A 159 -6.05 -0.98 5.28
C PHE A 159 -6.49 0.36 4.69
N MET A 160 -5.56 1.12 4.13
CA MET A 160 -5.85 2.46 3.58
C MET A 160 -6.84 2.38 2.41
N ILE A 161 -6.67 1.43 1.50
CA ILE A 161 -7.57 1.18 0.37
C ILE A 161 -8.96 0.77 0.89
N GLY A 162 -9.03 -0.25 1.74
CA GLY A 162 -10.29 -0.74 2.29
C GLY A 162 -11.06 0.34 3.07
N ARG A 163 -10.33 1.20 3.79
CA ARG A 163 -10.91 2.35 4.48
C ARG A 163 -11.41 3.43 3.52
N SER A 164 -10.68 3.72 2.44
CA SER A 164 -11.03 4.79 1.50
C SER A 164 -12.25 4.42 0.65
N VAL A 165 -12.36 3.14 0.27
CA VAL A 165 -13.42 2.64 -0.62
C VAL A 165 -14.70 2.29 0.16
N PHE A 166 -14.56 1.72 1.36
CA PHE A 166 -15.69 1.21 2.15
C PHE A 166 -15.80 1.89 3.51
N SER A 167 -15.05 1.40 4.51
CA SER A 167 -15.06 1.93 5.87
C SER A 167 -13.82 1.50 6.65
N SER A 168 -13.56 2.16 7.80
CA SER A 168 -12.47 1.77 8.70
C SER A 168 -12.59 0.33 9.21
N ARG A 169 -13.81 -0.19 9.39
CA ARG A 169 -14.03 -1.57 9.85
C ARG A 169 -13.64 -2.57 8.77
N VAL A 170 -14.03 -2.31 7.52
CA VAL A 170 -13.66 -3.14 6.36
C VAL A 170 -12.15 -3.09 6.14
N GLY A 171 -11.54 -1.91 6.22
CA GLY A 171 -10.09 -1.77 6.12
C GLY A 171 -9.33 -2.57 7.20
N LEU A 172 -9.78 -2.53 8.47
CA LEU A 172 -9.17 -3.32 9.54
C LEU A 172 -9.31 -4.83 9.31
N LEU A 173 -10.48 -5.29 8.84
CA LEU A 173 -10.69 -6.70 8.53
C LEU A 173 -9.80 -7.15 7.37
N ALA A 174 -9.72 -6.37 6.30
CA ALA A 174 -8.87 -6.66 5.15
C ALA A 174 -7.37 -6.73 5.55
N ALA A 175 -6.92 -5.76 6.36
CA ALA A 175 -5.56 -5.75 6.90
C ALA A 175 -5.28 -6.97 7.79
N LEU A 176 -6.22 -7.37 8.65
CA LEU A 176 -6.07 -8.55 9.50
C LEU A 176 -5.95 -9.83 8.66
N LEU A 177 -6.81 -10.01 7.66
CA LEU A 177 -6.77 -11.17 6.76
C LEU A 177 -5.43 -11.22 5.98
N SER A 178 -4.95 -10.09 5.50
CA SER A 178 -3.64 -9.98 4.85
C SER A 178 -2.48 -10.25 5.84
N ALA A 179 -2.58 -9.76 7.07
CA ALA A 179 -1.56 -9.97 8.10
C ALA A 179 -1.31 -11.45 8.41
N ILE A 180 -2.38 -12.28 8.38
CA ILE A 180 -2.31 -13.72 8.67
C ILE A 180 -2.28 -14.61 7.41
N ALA A 181 -2.20 -14.01 6.20
CA ALA A 181 -2.16 -14.77 4.95
C ALA A 181 -0.85 -15.56 4.86
N VAL A 182 -0.94 -16.88 4.88
CA VAL A 182 0.22 -17.79 4.95
C VAL A 182 1.17 -17.58 3.78
N GLN A 183 0.66 -17.39 2.57
CA GLN A 183 1.49 -17.18 1.39
C GLN A 183 2.30 -15.88 1.49
N GLN A 184 1.72 -14.80 1.97
CA GLN A 184 2.44 -13.53 2.17
C GLN A 184 3.52 -13.67 3.25
N ILE A 185 3.20 -14.34 4.36
CA ILE A 185 4.17 -14.63 5.42
C ILE A 185 5.33 -15.46 4.86
N GLN A 186 5.03 -16.50 4.07
CA GLN A 186 6.06 -17.34 3.46
C GLN A 186 6.97 -16.55 2.52
N LEU A 187 6.40 -15.73 1.61
CA LEU A 187 7.16 -14.91 0.68
C LEU A 187 8.06 -13.90 1.38
N SER A 188 7.63 -13.36 2.51
CA SER A 188 8.43 -12.41 3.29
C SER A 188 9.67 -13.03 3.96
N HIS A 189 9.73 -14.37 4.06
CA HIS A 189 10.89 -15.09 4.59
C HIS A 189 12.02 -15.27 3.57
N PHE A 190 11.84 -14.78 2.35
CA PHE A 190 12.87 -14.72 1.32
C PHE A 190 13.18 -13.28 0.94
N PHE A 191 14.42 -13.01 0.59
CA PHE A 191 14.74 -11.77 -0.10
C PHE A 191 14.53 -11.95 -1.60
N ALA A 192 13.30 -11.71 -2.04
CA ALA A 192 12.89 -11.82 -3.43
C ALA A 192 12.05 -10.61 -3.85
N VAL A 193 11.90 -10.42 -5.15
CA VAL A 193 11.19 -9.26 -5.72
C VAL A 193 9.70 -9.22 -5.37
N ASP A 194 9.11 -10.40 -5.12
CA ASP A 194 7.65 -10.55 -4.96
C ASP A 194 7.04 -9.63 -3.90
N THR A 195 7.66 -9.52 -2.74
CA THR A 195 7.21 -8.65 -1.66
C THR A 195 7.29 -7.17 -2.01
N PHE A 196 8.32 -6.77 -2.76
CA PHE A 196 8.49 -5.39 -3.23
C PHE A 196 7.47 -5.06 -4.32
N MET A 197 7.28 -5.94 -5.30
CA MET A 197 6.29 -5.74 -6.38
C MET A 197 4.86 -5.69 -5.86
N THR A 198 4.55 -6.43 -4.80
CA THR A 198 3.21 -6.39 -4.18
C THR A 198 2.95 -5.07 -3.45
N THR A 199 4.01 -4.40 -3.01
CA THR A 199 3.95 -3.13 -2.28
C THR A 199 3.75 -1.94 -3.22
N PHE A 200 4.30 -1.97 -4.43
CA PHE A 200 4.30 -0.88 -5.41
C PHE A 200 3.35 -1.11 -6.58
#